data_19184f6573afbda1c0315e81fff1ff30
#
_entry.id   19184f6573afbda1c0315e81fff1ff30
#
_cell.length_a   1.000
_cell.length_b   1.000
_cell.length_c   1.000
_cell.angle_alpha   90.00
_cell.angle_beta   90.00
_cell.angle_gamma   90.00
#
_symmetry.space_group_name_H-M   'P 1'
#
loop_
_entity.id
_entity.type
_entity.pdbx_description
1 polymer ?
#
loop_
_entity_poly.entity_id
_entity_poly.type
_entity_poly.pdbx_seq_one_letter_code
_entity_poly.pdbx_strand_id
1 'polypeptide(L)'
;MKPKDTPRKNTNRDDRSGPVIALFVYGTLKSGFPNHDRFCRNAIDIQPATVWGRLYDLGAYPALEVPEETILAYGTADPRADVATQAHYAAYVPAHAPHTQPSGDWDPVHGELIILPDPARALPPLDYLEGFRPGRSSLYQRVLVPIQCGLRTSPAWVYVMHGPFRGQLLSEGRWPR
;
A
#
# COMPACT_ATOMS: atom_id res chain seq x y z
N MET A 1 27.53 -47.20 31.81
CA MET A 1 26.83 -47.02 30.53
C MET A 1 26.04 -45.71 30.64
N LYS A 2 26.57 -44.60 30.07
CA LYS A 2 25.95 -43.28 30.13
C LYS A 2 25.02 -43.10 28.93
N PRO A 3 23.82 -42.48 29.10
CA PRO A 3 22.94 -42.18 27.94
C PRO A 3 23.52 -41.05 27.13
N LYS A 4 23.45 -41.19 25.80
CA LYS A 4 23.85 -40.18 24.81
C LYS A 4 22.81 -39.05 24.79
N ASP A 5 23.25 -37.83 25.09
CA ASP A 5 22.52 -36.61 24.86
C ASP A 5 22.37 -36.40 23.36
N THR A 6 21.14 -36.45 22.90
CA THR A 6 20.75 -36.06 21.53
C THR A 6 20.51 -34.55 21.53
N PRO A 7 21.16 -33.75 20.69
CA PRO A 7 20.91 -32.31 20.65
C PRO A 7 19.49 -32.06 20.08
N ARG A 8 18.67 -31.42 20.89
CA ARG A 8 17.37 -30.88 20.46
C ARG A 8 17.60 -29.89 19.31
N LYS A 9 17.10 -30.23 18.14
CA LYS A 9 17.00 -29.29 17.01
C LYS A 9 16.13 -28.12 17.44
N ASN A 10 16.76 -26.94 17.54
CA ASN A 10 16.09 -25.68 17.74
C ASN A 10 15.40 -25.29 16.40
N THR A 11 14.13 -25.70 16.25
CA THR A 11 13.27 -25.34 15.11
C THR A 11 12.54 -24.03 15.43
N ASN A 12 13.29 -22.95 15.60
CA ASN A 12 12.74 -21.62 15.56
C ASN A 12 13.37 -20.87 14.37
N ARG A 13 13.10 -21.35 13.16
CA ARG A 13 13.27 -20.54 11.96
C ARG A 13 11.98 -19.74 11.80
N ASP A 14 12.11 -18.42 11.91
CA ASP A 14 11.12 -17.42 11.55
C ASP A 14 10.52 -17.78 10.18
N ASP A 15 9.31 -18.35 10.18
CA ASP A 15 8.54 -18.71 8.98
C ASP A 15 7.80 -17.46 8.44
N ARG A 16 8.51 -16.30 8.39
CA ARG A 16 8.03 -15.05 7.79
C ARG A 16 8.54 -14.85 6.36
N SER A 17 8.98 -15.91 5.69
CA SER A 17 9.61 -15.82 4.36
C SER A 17 8.62 -15.97 3.19
N GLY A 18 7.33 -15.84 3.42
CA GLY A 18 6.31 -15.84 2.37
C GLY A 18 6.28 -14.53 1.57
N PRO A 19 5.60 -14.54 0.38
CA PRO A 19 5.41 -13.32 -0.39
C PRO A 19 4.61 -12.29 0.42
N VAL A 20 4.99 -11.02 0.28
CA VAL A 20 4.32 -9.88 0.92
C VAL A 20 3.87 -8.86 -0.12
N ILE A 21 2.84 -8.08 0.22
CA ILE A 21 2.39 -6.94 -0.56
C ILE A 21 2.53 -5.66 0.27
N ALA A 22 3.10 -4.62 -0.32
CA ALA A 22 3.20 -3.30 0.26
C ALA A 22 2.00 -2.47 -0.19
N LEU A 23 1.25 -1.92 0.74
CA LEU A 23 0.06 -1.12 0.49
C LEU A 23 0.18 0.23 1.19
N PHE A 24 0.02 1.33 0.46
CA PHE A 24 -0.13 2.66 1.04
C PHE A 24 -1.60 2.95 1.31
N VAL A 25 -1.92 3.28 2.55
CA VAL A 25 -3.29 3.59 3.00
C VAL A 25 -3.37 5.00 3.58
N TYR A 26 -4.39 5.75 3.20
CA TYR A 26 -4.55 7.15 3.54
C TYR A 26 -5.95 7.47 4.15
N GLY A 27 -6.84 6.48 4.15
CA GLY A 27 -8.23 6.59 4.58
C GLY A 27 -8.62 5.63 5.69
N THR A 28 -9.74 4.95 5.52
CA THR A 28 -10.36 4.07 6.53
C THR A 28 -9.56 2.79 6.84
N LEU A 29 -8.56 2.47 6.01
CA LEU A 29 -7.65 1.34 6.23
C LEU A 29 -6.46 1.69 7.13
N LYS A 30 -6.27 2.95 7.52
CA LYS A 30 -5.22 3.35 8.47
C LYS A 30 -5.47 2.76 9.85
N SER A 31 -4.40 2.59 10.62
CA SER A 31 -4.44 2.15 12.02
C SER A 31 -5.42 2.98 12.84
N GLY A 32 -6.20 2.33 13.70
CA GLY A 32 -7.21 2.97 14.53
C GLY A 32 -8.61 3.08 13.87
N PHE A 33 -8.76 2.65 12.62
CA PHE A 33 -10.07 2.60 11.96
C PHE A 33 -10.62 1.16 11.90
N PRO A 34 -11.97 0.98 11.94
CA PRO A 34 -12.58 -0.35 11.92
C PRO A 34 -12.21 -1.20 10.70
N ASN A 35 -11.97 -0.56 9.53
CA ASN A 35 -11.53 -1.28 8.34
C ASN A 35 -10.10 -1.79 8.46
N HIS A 36 -9.22 -1.10 9.20
CA HIS A 36 -7.89 -1.63 9.51
C HIS A 36 -7.99 -2.95 10.27
N ASP A 37 -8.76 -2.96 11.36
CA ASP A 37 -8.93 -4.15 12.20
C ASP A 37 -9.52 -5.33 11.43
N ARG A 38 -10.37 -5.04 10.46
CA ARG A 38 -11.02 -6.06 9.65
C ARG A 38 -10.13 -6.62 8.54
N PHE A 39 -9.35 -5.78 7.86
CA PHE A 39 -8.64 -6.15 6.62
C PHE A 39 -7.13 -6.14 6.75
N CYS A 40 -6.56 -5.36 7.68
CA CYS A 40 -5.11 -5.12 7.79
C CYS A 40 -4.52 -5.58 9.12
N ARG A 41 -5.29 -6.17 10.04
CA ARG A 41 -4.80 -6.59 11.37
C ARG A 41 -3.60 -7.57 11.34
N ASN A 42 -3.41 -8.25 10.21
CA ASN A 42 -2.30 -9.19 10.03
C ASN A 42 -1.04 -8.50 9.46
N ALA A 43 -1.05 -7.16 9.37
CA ALA A 43 0.13 -6.43 8.91
C ALA A 43 1.36 -6.82 9.75
N ILE A 44 2.46 -7.11 9.06
CA ILE A 44 3.73 -7.47 9.71
C ILE A 44 4.63 -6.26 9.93
N ASP A 45 4.32 -5.15 9.25
CA ASP A 45 4.97 -3.86 9.43
C ASP A 45 4.00 -2.73 9.05
N ILE A 46 4.06 -1.62 9.79
CA ILE A 46 3.28 -0.40 9.54
C ILE A 46 4.18 0.79 9.82
N GLN A 47 4.35 1.68 8.84
CA GLN A 47 5.19 2.86 8.96
C GLN A 47 4.47 4.09 8.44
N PRO A 48 4.65 5.28 9.06
CA PRO A 48 4.23 6.54 8.47
C PRO A 48 4.87 6.73 7.09
N ALA A 49 4.07 7.17 6.13
CA ALA A 49 4.54 7.32 4.76
C ALA A 49 3.82 8.49 4.06
N THR A 50 4.36 8.93 2.93
CA THR A 50 3.75 9.94 2.07
C THR A 50 3.81 9.54 0.60
N VAL A 51 2.86 10.05 -0.16
CA VAL A 51 2.81 9.99 -1.61
C VAL A 51 2.48 11.37 -2.17
N TRP A 52 2.98 11.71 -3.36
CA TRP A 52 2.53 12.90 -4.06
C TRP A 52 1.12 12.67 -4.63
N GLY A 53 0.19 13.59 -4.34
CA GLY A 53 -1.19 13.45 -4.79
C GLY A 53 -2.07 14.65 -4.43
N ARG A 54 -3.36 14.52 -4.73
CA ARG A 54 -4.44 15.40 -4.26
C ARG A 54 -5.43 14.57 -3.48
N LEU A 55 -5.66 14.95 -2.24
CA LEU A 55 -6.56 14.25 -1.33
C LEU A 55 -7.87 15.03 -1.19
N TYR A 56 -8.99 14.36 -1.42
CA TYR A 56 -10.32 14.94 -1.34
C TYR A 56 -11.12 14.28 -0.21
N ASP A 57 -11.81 15.08 0.58
CA ASP A 57 -12.79 14.61 1.56
C ASP A 57 -14.15 14.45 0.89
N LEU A 58 -14.63 13.21 0.79
CA LEU A 58 -15.96 12.90 0.28
C LEU A 58 -16.98 12.66 1.41
N GLY A 59 -16.59 12.95 2.66
CA GLY A 59 -17.38 12.76 3.86
C GLY A 59 -17.11 11.42 4.52
N ALA A 60 -17.71 10.34 4.04
CA ALA A 60 -17.56 9.00 4.62
C ALA A 60 -16.19 8.36 4.38
N TYR A 61 -15.49 8.78 3.34
CA TYR A 61 -14.17 8.29 2.94
C TYR A 61 -13.45 9.33 2.07
N PRO A 62 -12.13 9.28 1.97
CA PRO A 62 -11.36 10.16 1.09
C PRO A 62 -11.18 9.57 -0.30
N ALA A 63 -10.92 10.44 -1.28
CA ALA A 63 -10.42 10.05 -2.60
C ALA A 63 -9.01 10.60 -2.79
N LEU A 64 -8.11 9.79 -3.30
CA LEU A 64 -6.75 10.16 -3.66
C LEU A 64 -6.60 10.12 -5.18
N GLU A 65 -6.08 11.20 -5.73
CA GLU A 65 -5.57 11.28 -7.09
C GLU A 65 -4.05 11.37 -7.04
N VAL A 66 -3.34 10.63 -7.89
CA VAL A 66 -1.89 10.68 -8.03
C VAL A 66 -1.50 11.17 -9.41
N PRO A 67 -0.31 11.78 -9.58
CA PRO A 67 0.19 12.14 -10.91
C PRO A 67 0.31 10.91 -11.79
N GLU A 68 -0.23 10.94 -13.00
CA GLU A 68 -0.24 9.80 -13.91
C GLU A 68 1.19 9.34 -14.25
N GLU A 69 2.11 10.27 -14.36
CA GLU A 69 3.53 10.00 -14.63
C GLU A 69 4.24 9.25 -13.49
N THR A 70 3.66 9.19 -12.29
CA THR A 70 4.20 8.43 -11.15
C THR A 70 3.69 7.00 -11.08
N ILE A 71 2.68 6.65 -11.89
CA ILE A 71 2.12 5.30 -11.91
C ILE A 71 3.11 4.36 -12.61
N LEU A 72 3.64 3.41 -11.84
CA LEU A 72 4.58 2.39 -12.32
C LEU A 72 3.86 1.22 -12.98
N ALA A 73 2.70 0.84 -12.42
CA ALA A 73 1.90 -0.28 -12.92
C ALA A 73 0.45 -0.19 -12.42
N TYR A 74 -0.43 -0.92 -13.10
CA TYR A 74 -1.83 -1.11 -12.68
C TYR A 74 -2.01 -2.50 -12.07
N GLY A 75 -2.83 -2.59 -11.02
CA GLY A 75 -3.17 -3.83 -10.35
C GLY A 75 -3.96 -4.77 -11.26
N THR A 76 -3.78 -6.06 -11.03
CA THR A 76 -4.41 -7.14 -11.80
C THR A 76 -5.36 -7.96 -10.92
N ALA A 77 -6.02 -8.97 -11.50
CA ALA A 77 -6.80 -9.95 -10.77
C ALA A 77 -5.93 -11.06 -10.14
N ASP A 78 -4.63 -11.10 -10.46
CA ASP A 78 -3.69 -12.10 -9.97
C ASP A 78 -2.73 -11.49 -8.92
N PRO A 79 -2.92 -11.75 -7.62
CA PRO A 79 -2.05 -11.27 -6.56
C PRO A 79 -0.57 -11.67 -6.73
N ARG A 80 -0.29 -12.80 -7.39
CA ARG A 80 1.09 -13.26 -7.63
C ARG A 80 1.77 -12.39 -8.67
N ALA A 81 1.04 -12.02 -9.73
CA ALA A 81 1.54 -11.09 -10.75
C ALA A 81 1.83 -9.72 -10.13
N ASP A 82 0.97 -9.24 -9.23
CA ASP A 82 1.13 -7.96 -8.57
C ASP A 82 2.33 -7.96 -7.61
N VAL A 83 2.59 -9.05 -6.88
CA VAL A 83 3.80 -9.22 -6.08
C VAL A 83 5.05 -9.21 -6.95
N ALA A 84 5.04 -9.93 -8.07
CA ALA A 84 6.17 -9.95 -8.99
C ALA A 84 6.45 -8.57 -9.59
N THR A 85 5.39 -7.82 -9.94
CA THR A 85 5.48 -6.44 -10.43
C THR A 85 6.07 -5.52 -9.37
N GLN A 86 5.58 -5.59 -8.13
CA GLN A 86 6.13 -4.81 -7.01
C GLN A 86 7.62 -5.10 -6.80
N ALA A 87 8.03 -6.38 -6.78
CA ALA A 87 9.43 -6.78 -6.61
C ALA A 87 10.30 -6.31 -7.77
N HIS A 88 9.79 -6.37 -9.01
CA HIS A 88 10.48 -5.83 -10.18
C HIS A 88 10.80 -4.35 -10.00
N TYR A 89 9.82 -3.53 -9.70
CA TYR A 89 10.03 -2.09 -9.51
C TYR A 89 10.85 -1.76 -8.27
N ALA A 90 10.77 -2.55 -7.21
CA ALA A 90 11.61 -2.37 -6.01
C ALA A 90 13.12 -2.53 -6.32
N ALA A 91 13.48 -3.31 -7.33
CA ALA A 91 14.85 -3.46 -7.78
C ALA A 91 15.37 -2.24 -8.58
N TYR A 92 14.47 -1.46 -9.18
CA TYR A 92 14.81 -0.32 -10.03
C TYR A 92 14.62 1.04 -9.36
N VAL A 93 13.71 1.16 -8.40
CA VAL A 93 13.54 2.40 -7.62
C VAL A 93 14.69 2.48 -6.61
N PRO A 94 15.63 3.45 -6.74
CA PRO A 94 16.70 3.57 -5.77
C PRO A 94 16.11 3.86 -4.38
N ALA A 95 16.50 3.07 -3.38
CA ALA A 95 15.96 3.19 -2.02
C ALA A 95 16.15 4.58 -1.38
N HIS A 96 17.10 5.37 -1.90
CA HIS A 96 17.39 6.74 -1.47
C HIS A 96 17.15 7.76 -2.60
N ALA A 97 16.34 7.42 -3.61
CA ALA A 97 15.93 8.38 -4.61
C ALA A 97 15.22 9.56 -3.93
N PRO A 98 15.54 10.80 -4.31
CA PRO A 98 14.79 11.95 -3.84
C PRO A 98 13.30 11.75 -4.20
N HIS A 99 12.42 11.91 -3.22
CA HIS A 99 10.98 11.96 -3.48
C HIS A 99 10.62 13.34 -4.03
N THR A 100 11.10 13.59 -5.26
CA THR A 100 10.95 14.88 -5.93
C THR A 100 9.49 15.13 -6.25
N GLN A 101 9.02 16.35 -6.00
CA GLN A 101 7.68 16.76 -6.38
C GLN A 101 7.51 16.64 -7.90
N PRO A 102 6.47 15.94 -8.38
CA PRO A 102 6.13 15.88 -9.81
C PRO A 102 5.78 17.26 -10.36
N SER A 103 5.79 17.40 -11.69
CA SER A 103 5.31 18.63 -12.33
C SER A 103 3.84 18.84 -12.06
N GLY A 104 3.47 20.06 -11.69
CA GLY A 104 2.10 20.45 -11.36
C GLY A 104 1.89 20.73 -9.88
N ASP A 105 0.63 20.91 -9.52
CA ASP A 105 0.18 21.31 -8.19
C ASP A 105 -0.20 20.05 -7.38
N TRP A 106 0.82 19.37 -6.85
CA TRP A 106 0.67 18.15 -6.06
C TRP A 106 1.20 18.36 -4.65
N ASP A 107 0.46 17.86 -3.66
CA ASP A 107 0.80 17.94 -2.24
C ASP A 107 1.30 16.58 -1.71
N PRO A 108 2.10 16.54 -0.64
CA PRO A 108 2.41 15.31 0.05
C PRO A 108 1.17 14.83 0.81
N VAL A 109 0.63 13.69 0.41
CA VAL A 109 -0.49 13.02 1.09
C VAL A 109 0.07 12.07 2.13
N HIS A 110 -0.36 12.24 3.38
CA HIS A 110 0.08 11.48 4.53
C HIS A 110 -0.79 10.25 4.77
N GLY A 111 -0.13 9.14 5.00
CA GLY A 111 -0.76 7.86 5.28
C GLY A 111 0.19 6.90 5.98
N GLU A 112 -0.08 5.63 5.79
CA GLU A 112 0.72 4.54 6.32
C GLU A 112 1.10 3.57 5.20
N LEU A 113 2.35 3.14 5.19
CA LEU A 113 2.79 1.97 4.43
C LEU A 113 2.56 0.74 5.29
N ILE A 114 1.74 -0.19 4.80
CA ILE A 114 1.40 -1.44 5.47
C ILE A 114 1.98 -2.59 4.66
N ILE A 115 2.68 -3.50 5.33
CA ILE A 115 3.17 -4.74 4.72
C ILE A 115 2.26 -5.90 5.13
N LEU A 116 1.56 -6.46 4.16
CA LEU A 116 0.64 -7.57 4.38
C LEU A 116 1.24 -8.89 3.90
N PRO A 117 1.22 -9.94 4.73
CA PRO A 117 1.58 -11.29 4.32
C PRO A 117 0.46 -11.91 3.50
N ASP A 118 0.77 -12.99 2.77
CA ASP A 118 -0.18 -13.77 1.98
C ASP A 118 -1.06 -12.90 1.05
N PRO A 119 -0.47 -12.28 0.01
CA PRO A 119 -1.20 -11.39 -0.92
C PRO A 119 -2.41 -12.05 -1.58
N ALA A 120 -2.37 -13.36 -1.82
CA ALA A 120 -3.49 -14.11 -2.41
C ALA A 120 -4.73 -14.10 -1.51
N ARG A 121 -4.53 -14.00 -0.19
CA ARG A 121 -5.60 -13.90 0.79
C ARG A 121 -5.92 -12.45 1.15
N ALA A 122 -4.93 -11.56 1.15
CA ALA A 122 -5.09 -10.19 1.58
C ALA A 122 -5.79 -9.31 0.53
N LEU A 123 -5.39 -9.39 -0.76
CA LEU A 123 -5.86 -8.48 -1.80
C LEU A 123 -7.35 -8.64 -2.18
N PRO A 124 -7.91 -9.84 -2.38
CA PRO A 124 -9.30 -9.97 -2.83
C PRO A 124 -10.35 -9.27 -1.94
N PRO A 125 -10.30 -9.39 -0.60
CA PRO A 125 -11.25 -8.65 0.24
C PRO A 125 -11.03 -7.14 0.25
N LEU A 126 -9.79 -6.66 0.08
CA LEU A 126 -9.46 -5.24 -0.08
C LEU A 126 -9.98 -4.70 -1.41
N ASP A 127 -9.74 -5.40 -2.51
CA ASP A 127 -10.26 -5.05 -3.83
C ASP A 127 -11.79 -4.97 -3.83
N TYR A 128 -12.44 -5.88 -3.11
CA TYR A 128 -13.90 -5.85 -2.96
C TYR A 128 -14.37 -4.63 -2.17
N LEU A 129 -13.69 -4.30 -1.05
CA LEU A 129 -13.99 -3.12 -0.22
C LEU A 129 -13.88 -1.84 -1.04
N GLU A 130 -12.81 -1.70 -1.82
CA GLU A 130 -12.51 -0.52 -2.62
C GLU A 130 -13.28 -0.49 -3.96
N GLY A 131 -14.04 -1.54 -4.26
CA GLY A 131 -14.77 -1.65 -5.53
C GLY A 131 -13.86 -1.70 -6.75
N PHE A 132 -12.64 -2.22 -6.57
CA PHE A 132 -11.68 -2.42 -7.65
C PHE A 132 -12.01 -3.69 -8.44
N ARG A 133 -12.13 -3.55 -9.75
CA ARG A 133 -12.46 -4.64 -10.69
C ARG A 133 -11.52 -4.57 -11.88
N PRO A 134 -10.43 -5.34 -11.90
CA PRO A 134 -9.48 -5.32 -13.01
C PRO A 134 -10.15 -5.53 -14.38
N GLY A 135 -9.83 -4.67 -15.35
CA GLY A 135 -10.39 -4.72 -16.69
C GLY A 135 -11.85 -4.27 -16.82
N ARG A 136 -12.44 -3.68 -15.77
CA ARG A 136 -13.81 -3.15 -15.75
C ARG A 136 -13.85 -1.77 -15.11
N SER A 137 -15.00 -1.09 -15.22
CA SER A 137 -15.26 0.13 -14.46
C SER A 137 -15.17 -0.16 -12.95
N SER A 138 -14.33 0.59 -12.25
CA SER A 138 -14.02 0.45 -10.85
C SER A 138 -14.25 1.78 -10.13
N LEU A 139 -14.66 1.72 -8.86
CA LEU A 139 -14.75 2.91 -8.01
C LEU A 139 -13.34 3.46 -7.75
N TYR A 140 -12.44 2.61 -7.27
CA TYR A 140 -11.02 2.88 -7.16
C TYR A 140 -10.24 2.03 -8.17
N GLN A 141 -9.09 2.55 -8.59
CA GLN A 141 -8.05 1.80 -9.32
C GLN A 141 -6.93 1.47 -8.34
N ARG A 142 -6.41 0.26 -8.39
CA ARG A 142 -5.22 -0.10 -7.64
C ARG A 142 -4.00 0.10 -8.53
N VAL A 143 -3.11 1.02 -8.12
CA VAL A 143 -1.91 1.40 -8.89
C VAL A 143 -0.67 1.25 -8.02
N LEU A 144 0.47 0.97 -8.65
CA LEU A 144 1.78 0.94 -8.00
C LEU A 144 2.47 2.29 -8.19
N VAL A 145 2.90 2.92 -7.09
CA VAL A 145 3.53 4.24 -7.12
C VAL A 145 4.73 4.28 -6.15
N PRO A 146 5.69 5.20 -6.33
CA PRO A 146 6.74 5.45 -5.36
C PRO A 146 6.16 6.05 -4.07
N ILE A 147 6.51 5.49 -2.93
CA ILE A 147 6.09 5.94 -1.60
C ILE A 147 7.32 6.30 -0.78
N GLN A 148 7.26 7.43 -0.06
CA GLN A 148 8.31 7.88 0.84
C GLN A 148 8.04 7.43 2.28
N CYS A 149 8.97 6.66 2.87
CA CYS A 149 9.02 6.31 4.29
C CYS A 149 10.31 6.85 4.89
N GLY A 150 10.23 7.94 5.66
CA GLY A 150 11.42 8.63 6.14
C GLY A 150 12.33 9.04 4.99
N LEU A 151 13.57 8.52 4.96
CA LEU A 151 14.53 8.78 3.88
C LEU A 151 14.51 7.73 2.77
N ARG A 152 13.60 6.76 2.81
CA ARG A 152 13.56 5.65 1.85
C ARG A 152 12.37 5.82 0.93
N THR A 153 12.61 5.58 -0.37
CA THR A 153 11.56 5.46 -1.38
C THR A 153 11.40 3.99 -1.76
N SER A 154 10.17 3.51 -1.81
CA SER A 154 9.86 2.16 -2.26
C SER A 154 8.51 2.13 -2.99
N PRO A 155 8.32 1.22 -3.97
CA PRO A 155 7.04 1.07 -4.62
C PRO A 155 6.04 0.41 -3.67
N ALA A 156 4.81 0.94 -3.64
CA ALA A 156 3.68 0.32 -2.95
C ALA A 156 2.40 0.50 -3.76
N TRP A 157 1.48 -0.43 -3.58
CA TRP A 157 0.15 -0.36 -4.15
C TRP A 157 -0.70 0.65 -3.39
N VAL A 158 -1.55 1.35 -4.10
CA VAL A 158 -2.50 2.32 -3.53
C VAL A 158 -3.80 2.28 -4.33
N TYR A 159 -4.92 2.47 -3.66
CA TYR A 159 -6.21 2.64 -4.30
C TYR A 159 -6.42 4.12 -4.59
N VAL A 160 -6.55 4.47 -5.86
CA VAL A 160 -6.76 5.85 -6.33
C VAL A 160 -8.11 5.96 -7.02
N MET A 161 -8.68 7.15 -6.98
CA MET A 161 -9.93 7.46 -7.67
C MET A 161 -9.67 8.58 -8.68
N HIS A 162 -10.27 8.47 -9.85
CA HIS A 162 -10.21 9.52 -10.86
C HIS A 162 -11.42 10.44 -10.76
N GLY A 163 -11.15 11.77 -10.82
CA GLY A 163 -12.20 12.78 -10.80
C GLY A 163 -13.12 12.79 -12.03
N PRO A 164 -14.10 13.68 -12.02
CA PRO A 164 -14.25 14.84 -11.12
C PRO A 164 -14.82 14.48 -9.75
N PHE A 165 -14.26 15.07 -8.68
CA PHE A 165 -14.71 14.85 -7.33
C PHE A 165 -15.71 15.90 -6.87
N ARG A 166 -16.74 15.46 -6.11
CA ARG A 166 -17.67 16.34 -5.38
C ARG A 166 -17.28 16.36 -3.91
N GLY A 167 -16.03 16.74 -3.63
CA GLY A 167 -15.47 16.75 -2.28
C GLY A 167 -14.58 17.96 -2.08
N GLN A 168 -14.16 18.17 -0.83
CA GLN A 168 -13.26 19.26 -0.50
C GLN A 168 -11.82 18.79 -0.65
N LEU A 169 -10.99 19.55 -1.39
CA LEU A 169 -9.55 19.34 -1.44
C LEU A 169 -8.94 19.58 -0.04
N LEU A 170 -8.14 18.63 0.42
CA LEU A 170 -7.42 18.67 1.69
C LEU A 170 -5.97 19.08 1.44
N SER A 171 -5.69 20.40 1.48
CA SER A 171 -4.36 20.96 1.21
C SER A 171 -3.27 20.47 2.18
N GLU A 172 -3.64 20.03 3.39
CA GLU A 172 -2.70 19.42 4.33
C GLU A 172 -2.40 17.95 4.03
N GLY A 173 -3.04 17.36 3.02
CA GLY A 173 -2.86 15.97 2.63
C GLY A 173 -3.17 14.94 3.73
N ARG A 174 -4.10 15.24 4.64
CA ARG A 174 -4.49 14.38 5.77
C ARG A 174 -5.99 14.15 5.83
N TRP A 175 -6.40 12.92 6.07
CA TRP A 175 -7.80 12.54 6.32
C TRP A 175 -7.88 11.60 7.54
N PRO A 176 -8.90 11.67 8.43
CA PRO A 176 -9.80 12.82 8.57
C PRO A 176 -9.01 14.07 9.00
N ARG A 177 -9.67 15.21 8.98
CA ARG A 177 -9.05 16.50 9.39
C ARG A 177 -8.71 16.53 10.86
#